data_13d59c9089bcf25a7b52f6aa339f7698
#
_entry.id   13d59c9089bcf25a7b52f6aa339f7698
#
_cell.length_a   1.000
_cell.length_b   1.000
_cell.length_c   1.000
_cell.angle_alpha   90.00
_cell.angle_beta   90.00
_cell.angle_gamma   90.00
#
_symmetry.space_group_name_H-M   'P 1'
#
loop_
_entity.id
_entity.type
_entity.pdbx_description
1 polymer ?
#
loop_
_entity_poly.entity_id
_entity_poly.type
_entity_poly.pdbx_seq_one_letter_code
_entity_poly.pdbx_strand_id
1 'polypeptide(L)'
;MKKLVSLALSLMMLVSLFAACGVAAAEAAPLEGEITFWHSFTQGPRMESIQKSAADFMAANPGVKITIETFSWADFYTKWTTGLASGNVPDMSTALPNHVVEMIDADAVIPLDDLIDGMGRERFYEAPLTEMSVDGKCYALPLYSHAQVMWYRKDLLEKAGLEVPTTWDEVYEAAKKINSEEVFGCSVPLGMNDMMATRYLNFYVRSAGETLLTADHKANLTSKAAIDGINYWVRMYKEVSPADSINFNVLDQATLYYQGKNAFDFNSGFQIGGVQTNTPALLDVIDCAPMPTITKGEEQRGYETSNIPMVVWKNSQHPEICKAFIQYLYAPERYVPFLLSVPVGMLPALKEIATNEQFLSDPMTQKFQNALAVIGNAVGTGTAIGMENGPCAEAGLLVSQRVIEGMFQDIILKNTSVEEAAKAAEDKLNELFTTLE
;
A
#
# COMPACT_ATOMS: atom_id res chain seq x y z
N MET A 1 -57.54 46.74 -30.36
CA MET A 1 -56.35 47.19 -29.59
C MET A 1 -56.40 46.83 -28.10
N LYS A 2 -57.52 46.96 -27.37
CA LYS A 2 -57.56 46.63 -25.90
C LYS A 2 -57.38 45.15 -25.57
N LYS A 3 -57.69 44.17 -26.42
CA LYS A 3 -57.53 42.73 -26.19
C LYS A 3 -56.09 42.25 -26.45
N LEU A 4 -55.31 42.92 -27.31
CA LEU A 4 -53.90 42.61 -27.57
C LEU A 4 -52.98 43.12 -26.49
N VAL A 5 -53.28 44.22 -25.80
CA VAL A 5 -52.56 44.80 -24.71
C VAL A 5 -52.67 43.93 -23.42
N SER A 6 -53.89 43.34 -23.21
CA SER A 6 -54.16 42.44 -22.07
C SER A 6 -53.42 41.11 -22.21
N LEU A 7 -53.20 40.59 -23.41
CA LEU A 7 -52.45 39.33 -23.64
C LEU A 7 -50.95 39.53 -23.48
N ALA A 8 -50.46 40.70 -23.88
CA ALA A 8 -49.01 41.03 -23.69
C ALA A 8 -48.63 41.25 -22.21
N LEU A 9 -49.51 41.85 -21.40
CA LEU A 9 -49.30 42.01 -19.97
C LEU A 9 -49.40 40.68 -19.20
N SER A 10 -50.28 39.76 -19.60
CA SER A 10 -50.38 38.41 -18.99
C SER A 10 -49.17 37.54 -19.34
N LEU A 11 -48.57 37.70 -20.52
CA LEU A 11 -47.39 36.96 -20.92
C LEU A 11 -46.12 37.50 -20.24
N MET A 12 -46.03 38.82 -19.99
CA MET A 12 -44.93 39.41 -19.21
C MET A 12 -44.97 39.03 -17.71
N MET A 13 -46.14 38.88 -17.11
CA MET A 13 -46.26 38.39 -15.73
C MET A 13 -45.95 36.91 -15.59
N LEU A 14 -46.18 36.08 -16.59
CA LEU A 14 -45.79 34.65 -16.56
C LEU A 14 -44.27 34.44 -16.76
N VAL A 15 -43.63 35.32 -17.52
CA VAL A 15 -42.17 35.26 -17.71
C VAL A 15 -41.41 35.77 -16.46
N SER A 16 -41.97 36.70 -15.69
CA SER A 16 -41.40 37.20 -14.45
C SER A 16 -41.56 36.25 -13.25
N LEU A 17 -42.53 35.29 -13.28
CA LEU A 17 -42.67 34.25 -12.25
C LEU A 17 -41.74 33.03 -12.48
N PHE A 18 -41.26 32.81 -13.70
CA PHE A 18 -40.29 31.73 -13.98
C PHE A 18 -38.81 32.13 -13.73
N ALA A 19 -38.55 33.43 -13.59
CA ALA A 19 -37.18 33.92 -13.29
C ALA A 19 -36.86 33.97 -11.80
N ALA A 20 -37.79 33.58 -10.91
CA ALA A 20 -37.59 33.62 -9.45
C ALA A 20 -37.48 32.25 -8.79
N CYS A 21 -37.47 31.14 -9.55
CA CYS A 21 -37.02 29.83 -9.09
C CYS A 21 -35.57 29.59 -9.53
N GLY A 22 -34.72 30.52 -9.22
CA GLY A 22 -33.32 30.20 -9.02
C GLY A 22 -33.26 29.25 -7.84
N VAL A 23 -33.01 27.97 -8.10
CA VAL A 23 -32.55 27.06 -7.06
C VAL A 23 -31.28 27.70 -6.50
N ALA A 24 -31.43 28.43 -5.38
CA ALA A 24 -30.29 28.80 -4.58
C ALA A 24 -29.65 27.44 -4.20
N ALA A 25 -28.53 27.12 -4.84
CA ALA A 25 -27.66 26.08 -4.31
C ALA A 25 -27.43 26.48 -2.85
N ALA A 26 -27.93 25.69 -1.92
CA ALA A 26 -27.68 25.93 -0.52
C ALA A 26 -26.15 26.00 -0.39
N GLU A 27 -25.60 27.16 -0.09
CA GLU A 27 -24.19 27.26 0.28
C GLU A 27 -23.99 26.27 1.43
N ALA A 28 -23.09 25.29 1.20
CA ALA A 28 -22.76 24.35 2.24
C ALA A 28 -22.30 25.13 3.47
N ALA A 29 -22.78 24.76 4.66
CA ALA A 29 -22.39 25.41 5.89
C ALA A 29 -20.86 25.42 5.99
N PRO A 30 -20.21 26.50 6.48
CA PRO A 30 -18.77 26.53 6.66
C PRO A 30 -18.31 25.35 7.52
N LEU A 31 -17.20 24.71 7.11
CA LEU A 31 -16.58 23.66 7.93
C LEU A 31 -15.94 24.30 9.16
N GLU A 32 -16.26 23.77 10.34
CA GLU A 32 -15.71 24.22 11.62
C GLU A 32 -15.39 23.03 12.52
N GLY A 33 -14.17 22.95 13.05
CA GLY A 33 -13.75 21.92 13.98
C GLY A 33 -12.28 21.55 13.86
N GLU A 34 -11.84 20.66 14.75
CA GLU A 34 -10.47 20.16 14.79
C GLU A 34 -10.48 18.67 14.50
N ILE A 35 -9.56 18.20 13.63
CA ILE A 35 -9.35 16.79 13.34
C ILE A 35 -7.89 16.40 13.50
N THR A 36 -7.64 15.14 13.84
CA THR A 36 -6.32 14.51 13.87
C THR A 36 -6.19 13.54 12.70
N PHE A 37 -5.10 13.68 11.94
CA PHE A 37 -4.76 12.79 10.83
C PHE A 37 -3.48 12.02 11.10
N TRP A 38 -3.55 10.69 11.16
CA TRP A 38 -2.39 9.81 11.29
C TRP A 38 -1.97 9.25 9.94
N HIS A 39 -0.67 9.29 9.64
CA HIS A 39 -0.12 8.67 8.44
C HIS A 39 1.31 8.17 8.63
N SER A 40 1.74 7.29 7.71
CA SER A 40 3.08 6.67 7.72
C SER A 40 4.04 7.29 6.68
N PHE A 41 3.79 8.49 6.19
CA PHE A 41 4.60 9.12 5.15
C PHE A 41 5.84 9.78 5.76
N THR A 42 6.87 8.98 6.05
CA THR A 42 8.11 9.43 6.69
C THR A 42 9.15 9.99 5.72
N GLN A 43 9.01 9.76 4.42
CA GLN A 43 9.88 10.36 3.41
C GLN A 43 9.56 11.83 3.22
N GLY A 44 10.59 12.70 3.27
CA GLY A 44 10.46 14.16 3.28
C GLY A 44 9.51 14.72 2.23
N PRO A 45 9.72 14.51 0.92
CA PRO A 45 8.87 15.08 -0.14
C PRO A 45 7.40 14.68 -0.03
N ARG A 46 7.11 13.43 0.35
CA ARG A 46 5.75 12.94 0.51
C ARG A 46 5.07 13.54 1.73
N MET A 47 5.78 13.61 2.85
CA MET A 47 5.30 14.26 4.07
C MET A 47 5.04 15.75 3.84
N GLU A 48 5.97 16.45 3.20
CA GLU A 48 5.84 17.88 2.86
C GLU A 48 4.63 18.16 1.97
N SER A 49 4.33 17.30 1.00
CA SER A 49 3.15 17.40 0.13
C SER A 49 1.84 17.31 0.91
N ILE A 50 1.73 16.39 1.86
CA ILE A 50 0.54 16.24 2.73
C ILE A 50 0.43 17.43 3.68
N GLN A 51 1.53 17.86 4.31
CA GLN A 51 1.54 19.02 5.21
C GLN A 51 1.12 20.29 4.48
N LYS A 52 1.65 20.50 3.25
CA LYS A 52 1.25 21.63 2.40
C LYS A 52 -0.24 21.57 2.08
N SER A 53 -0.75 20.42 1.67
CA SER A 53 -2.17 20.26 1.35
C SER A 53 -3.07 20.53 2.56
N ALA A 54 -2.67 20.13 3.76
CA ALA A 54 -3.41 20.43 4.98
C ALA A 54 -3.37 21.93 5.30
N ALA A 55 -2.21 22.58 5.15
CA ALA A 55 -2.08 24.01 5.37
C ALA A 55 -2.94 24.83 4.38
N ASP A 56 -2.93 24.45 3.09
CA ASP A 56 -3.74 25.10 2.06
C ASP A 56 -5.24 24.88 2.30
N PHE A 57 -5.63 23.69 2.77
CA PHE A 57 -7.02 23.38 3.12
C PHE A 57 -7.52 24.21 4.31
N MET A 58 -6.71 24.34 5.36
CA MET A 58 -7.00 25.19 6.53
C MET A 58 -7.07 26.68 6.14
N ALA A 59 -6.20 27.14 5.24
CA ALA A 59 -6.25 28.52 4.74
C ALA A 59 -7.54 28.81 3.96
N ALA A 60 -8.06 27.83 3.21
CA ALA A 60 -9.34 27.92 2.51
C ALA A 60 -10.55 27.75 3.44
N ASN A 61 -10.40 27.12 4.61
CA ASN A 61 -11.43 26.85 5.59
C ASN A 61 -10.97 27.34 6.99
N PRO A 62 -11.06 28.63 7.30
CA PRO A 62 -10.47 29.21 8.53
C PRO A 62 -11.03 28.67 9.84
N GLY A 63 -12.21 28.01 9.82
CA GLY A 63 -12.80 27.34 10.98
C GLY A 63 -12.23 25.93 11.22
N VAL A 64 -11.39 25.41 10.31
CA VAL A 64 -10.85 24.06 10.41
C VAL A 64 -9.43 24.05 10.91
N LYS A 65 -9.11 23.12 11.82
CA LYS A 65 -7.76 22.79 12.24
C LYS A 65 -7.47 21.33 12.00
N ILE A 66 -6.36 21.02 11.31
CA ILE A 66 -5.87 19.65 11.07
C ILE A 66 -4.55 19.48 11.80
N THR A 67 -4.49 18.53 12.72
CA THR A 67 -3.27 18.09 13.40
C THR A 67 -2.77 16.81 12.74
N ILE A 68 -1.54 16.82 12.23
CA ILE A 68 -0.93 15.65 11.57
C ILE A 68 0.06 15.01 12.53
N GLU A 69 -0.07 13.68 12.70
CA GLU A 69 0.91 12.85 13.38
C GLU A 69 1.46 11.80 12.41
N THR A 70 2.79 11.70 12.35
CA THR A 70 3.49 10.81 11.42
C THR A 70 4.26 9.75 12.19
N PHE A 71 4.13 8.50 11.77
CA PHE A 71 4.78 7.34 12.38
C PHE A 71 5.56 6.56 11.32
N SER A 72 6.63 5.86 11.70
CA SER A 72 7.21 4.84 10.85
C SER A 72 6.18 3.71 10.59
N TRP A 73 6.33 2.93 9.52
CA TRP A 73 5.42 1.81 9.28
C TRP A 73 5.38 0.83 10.47
N ALA A 74 6.53 0.52 11.06
CA ALA A 74 6.60 -0.37 12.22
C ALA A 74 5.82 0.18 13.44
N ASP A 75 5.97 1.48 13.73
CA ASP A 75 5.23 2.13 14.82
C ASP A 75 3.74 2.26 14.51
N PHE A 76 3.39 2.45 13.23
CA PHE A 76 2.02 2.64 12.80
C PHE A 76 1.17 1.38 13.00
N TYR A 77 1.71 0.19 12.72
CA TYR A 77 1.04 -1.07 13.05
C TYR A 77 0.70 -1.16 14.54
N THR A 78 1.68 -0.86 15.40
CA THR A 78 1.49 -0.86 16.86
C THR A 78 0.44 0.19 17.28
N LYS A 79 0.43 1.36 16.63
CA LYS A 79 -0.55 2.42 16.90
C LYS A 79 -1.97 1.99 16.56
N TRP A 80 -2.20 1.36 15.43
CA TRP A 80 -3.53 0.85 15.07
C TRP A 80 -4.02 -0.18 16.07
N THR A 81 -3.23 -1.22 16.34
CA THR A 81 -3.62 -2.29 17.27
C THR A 81 -3.89 -1.75 18.68
N THR A 82 -3.00 -0.90 19.20
CA THR A 82 -3.17 -0.29 20.51
C THR A 82 -4.34 0.69 20.53
N GLY A 83 -4.53 1.45 19.44
CA GLY A 83 -5.63 2.39 19.27
C GLY A 83 -6.98 1.69 19.28
N LEU A 84 -7.13 0.61 18.50
CA LEU A 84 -8.33 -0.21 18.46
C LEU A 84 -8.67 -0.76 19.88
N ALA A 85 -7.68 -1.32 20.57
CA ALA A 85 -7.89 -1.89 21.90
C ALA A 85 -8.23 -0.85 22.97
N SER A 86 -7.71 0.38 22.86
CA SER A 86 -7.89 1.45 23.87
C SER A 86 -8.96 2.48 23.49
N GLY A 87 -9.42 2.50 22.26
CA GLY A 87 -10.29 3.55 21.72
C GLY A 87 -9.59 4.89 21.48
N ASN A 88 -8.26 4.95 21.62
CA ASN A 88 -7.47 6.17 21.35
C ASN A 88 -6.98 6.19 19.91
N VAL A 89 -7.86 6.61 19.02
CA VAL A 89 -7.67 6.64 17.57
C VAL A 89 -7.87 8.05 17.03
N PRO A 90 -7.32 8.40 15.84
CA PRO A 90 -7.49 9.71 15.24
C PRO A 90 -8.89 9.88 14.63
N ASP A 91 -9.16 11.04 14.01
CA ASP A 91 -10.36 11.25 13.22
C ASP A 91 -10.24 10.57 11.83
N MET A 92 -9.06 10.59 11.24
CA MET A 92 -8.76 9.89 10.00
C MET A 92 -7.33 9.35 9.98
N SER A 93 -7.09 8.32 9.21
CA SER A 93 -5.73 7.79 9.00
C SER A 93 -5.55 7.17 7.63
N THR A 94 -4.27 7.00 7.23
CA THR A 94 -3.94 6.00 6.21
C THR A 94 -4.02 4.60 6.83
N ALA A 95 -4.11 3.57 5.99
CA ALA A 95 -4.16 2.18 6.40
C ALA A 95 -3.49 1.27 5.37
N LEU A 96 -3.53 -0.04 5.60
CA LEU A 96 -3.37 -1.09 4.60
C LEU A 96 -4.69 -1.86 4.47
N PRO A 97 -4.98 -2.50 3.33
CA PRO A 97 -6.24 -3.22 3.13
C PRO A 97 -6.55 -4.24 4.23
N ASN A 98 -5.56 -5.04 4.62
CA ASN A 98 -5.70 -6.01 5.72
C ASN A 98 -6.06 -5.38 7.08
N HIS A 99 -5.56 -4.17 7.37
CA HIS A 99 -5.96 -3.46 8.58
C HIS A 99 -7.33 -2.81 8.47
N VAL A 100 -7.74 -2.45 7.24
CA VAL A 100 -9.11 -1.93 7.01
C VAL A 100 -10.15 -2.99 7.36
N VAL A 101 -9.95 -4.24 6.97
CA VAL A 101 -10.91 -5.32 7.32
C VAL A 101 -10.93 -5.59 8.82
N GLU A 102 -9.80 -5.53 9.53
CA GLU A 102 -9.73 -5.61 10.99
C GLU A 102 -10.46 -4.43 11.65
N MET A 103 -10.31 -3.21 11.10
CA MET A 103 -11.03 -2.02 11.59
C MET A 103 -12.55 -2.11 11.35
N ILE A 104 -12.98 -2.74 10.25
CA ILE A 104 -14.39 -2.98 9.94
C ILE A 104 -14.98 -3.99 10.92
N ASP A 105 -14.29 -5.10 11.16
CA ASP A 105 -14.69 -6.12 12.12
C ASP A 105 -14.86 -5.53 13.53
N ALA A 106 -13.92 -4.67 13.95
CA ALA A 106 -13.97 -3.95 15.22
C ALA A 106 -15.02 -2.80 15.25
N ASP A 107 -15.83 -2.60 14.20
CA ASP A 107 -16.79 -1.49 14.05
C ASP A 107 -16.16 -0.10 14.30
N ALA A 108 -14.89 0.07 13.92
CA ALA A 108 -14.09 1.25 14.23
C ALA A 108 -14.05 2.32 13.13
N VAL A 109 -14.49 2.03 11.92
CA VAL A 109 -14.49 2.95 10.77
C VAL A 109 -15.86 3.08 10.15
N ILE A 110 -16.10 4.18 9.41
CA ILE A 110 -17.38 4.44 8.75
C ILE A 110 -17.32 4.17 7.25
N PRO A 111 -18.43 3.78 6.59
CA PRO A 111 -18.50 3.69 5.14
C PRO A 111 -18.24 5.05 4.47
N LEU A 112 -17.59 5.01 3.31
CA LEU A 112 -17.26 6.19 2.51
C LEU A 112 -17.98 6.22 1.16
N ASP A 113 -19.03 5.42 0.96
CA ASP A 113 -19.76 5.32 -0.33
C ASP A 113 -20.29 6.67 -0.79
N ASP A 114 -20.84 7.48 0.12
CA ASP A 114 -21.32 8.82 -0.19
C ASP A 114 -20.23 9.75 -0.73
N LEU A 115 -19.02 9.67 -0.19
CA LEU A 115 -17.85 10.40 -0.67
C LEU A 115 -17.42 9.87 -2.04
N ILE A 116 -17.30 8.55 -2.19
CA ILE A 116 -16.82 7.90 -3.42
C ILE A 116 -17.79 8.19 -4.57
N ASP A 117 -19.09 8.05 -4.33
CA ASP A 117 -20.13 8.32 -5.32
C ASP A 117 -20.20 9.81 -5.68
N GLY A 118 -20.04 10.70 -4.69
CA GLY A 118 -19.94 12.14 -4.92
C GLY A 118 -18.70 12.56 -5.73
N MET A 119 -17.60 11.81 -5.66
CA MET A 119 -16.40 12.00 -6.47
C MET A 119 -16.48 11.35 -7.86
N GLY A 120 -17.47 10.47 -8.10
CA GLY A 120 -17.63 9.64 -9.29
C GLY A 120 -16.90 8.30 -9.12
N ARG A 121 -17.59 7.28 -8.64
CA ARG A 121 -17.05 5.93 -8.38
C ARG A 121 -16.34 5.31 -9.58
N GLU A 122 -16.86 5.56 -10.79
CA GLU A 122 -16.32 5.07 -12.06
C GLU A 122 -14.92 5.63 -12.40
N ARG A 123 -14.50 6.72 -11.77
CA ARG A 123 -13.15 7.30 -11.92
C ARG A 123 -12.08 6.47 -11.25
N PHE A 124 -12.45 5.69 -10.23
CA PHE A 124 -11.53 4.82 -9.50
C PHE A 124 -11.38 3.46 -10.18
N TYR A 125 -10.26 2.80 -9.93
CA TYR A 125 -10.13 1.39 -10.26
C TYR A 125 -10.99 0.55 -9.31
N GLU A 126 -11.70 -0.45 -9.86
CA GLU A 126 -12.67 -1.25 -9.10
C GLU A 126 -12.00 -2.16 -8.06
N ALA A 127 -10.90 -2.82 -8.45
CA ALA A 127 -10.24 -3.79 -7.57
C ALA A 127 -9.82 -3.21 -6.20
N PRO A 128 -9.15 -2.03 -6.11
CA PRO A 128 -8.87 -1.42 -4.82
C PRO A 128 -10.10 -1.08 -3.98
N LEU A 129 -11.21 -0.67 -4.61
CA LEU A 129 -12.45 -0.40 -3.87
C LEU A 129 -13.08 -1.70 -3.34
N THR A 130 -13.07 -2.76 -4.15
CA THR A 130 -13.61 -4.08 -3.77
C THR A 130 -12.83 -4.67 -2.60
N GLU A 131 -11.50 -4.54 -2.61
CA GLU A 131 -10.61 -5.04 -1.56
C GLU A 131 -10.92 -4.43 -0.17
N MET A 132 -11.51 -3.25 -0.13
CA MET A 132 -11.86 -2.52 1.10
C MET A 132 -13.38 -2.44 1.31
N SER A 133 -14.14 -3.33 0.68
CA SER A 133 -15.60 -3.39 0.78
C SER A 133 -16.05 -4.67 1.49
N VAL A 134 -16.92 -4.50 2.48
CA VAL A 134 -17.57 -5.59 3.21
C VAL A 134 -19.07 -5.33 3.19
N ASP A 135 -19.88 -6.34 2.94
CA ASP A 135 -21.35 -6.26 2.86
C ASP A 135 -21.85 -5.17 1.92
N GLY A 136 -21.15 -4.98 0.79
CA GLY A 136 -21.50 -4.00 -0.25
C GLY A 136 -21.24 -2.54 0.12
N LYS A 137 -20.53 -2.27 1.20
CA LYS A 137 -20.10 -0.93 1.62
C LYS A 137 -18.59 -0.80 1.55
N CYS A 138 -18.10 0.29 0.99
CA CYS A 138 -16.69 0.61 0.92
C CYS A 138 -16.27 1.51 2.10
N TYR A 139 -15.29 1.08 2.89
CA TYR A 139 -14.88 1.75 4.11
C TYR A 139 -13.59 2.57 3.99
N ALA A 140 -12.94 2.49 2.84
CA ALA A 140 -11.70 3.22 2.64
C ALA A 140 -11.54 3.67 1.19
N LEU A 141 -10.85 4.80 0.98
CA LEU A 141 -10.60 5.34 -0.35
C LEU A 141 -9.11 5.24 -0.68
N PRO A 142 -8.71 4.49 -1.75
CA PRO A 142 -7.31 4.29 -2.11
C PRO A 142 -6.64 5.60 -2.50
N LEU A 143 -5.67 6.09 -1.73
CA LEU A 143 -4.92 7.31 -2.05
C LEU A 143 -3.92 7.06 -3.19
N TYR A 144 -3.25 5.93 -3.17
CA TYR A 144 -2.41 5.42 -4.26
C TYR A 144 -2.23 3.91 -4.13
N SER A 145 -1.76 3.30 -5.23
CA SER A 145 -1.44 1.88 -5.26
C SER A 145 0.05 1.67 -5.54
N HIS A 146 0.61 0.60 -5.03
CA HIS A 146 1.92 0.09 -5.43
C HIS A 146 1.94 -1.44 -5.37
N ALA A 147 2.97 -2.06 -5.96
CA ALA A 147 3.19 -3.49 -5.86
C ALA A 147 4.63 -3.78 -5.50
N GLN A 148 4.85 -4.96 -4.94
CA GLN A 148 6.19 -5.48 -4.70
C GLN A 148 6.72 -6.10 -5.99
N VAL A 149 7.98 -5.80 -6.33
CA VAL A 149 8.69 -6.30 -7.51
C VAL A 149 10.13 -6.66 -7.13
N MET A 150 10.83 -7.37 -7.99
CA MET A 150 12.24 -7.69 -7.80
C MET A 150 13.11 -6.56 -8.34
N TRP A 151 13.74 -5.77 -7.47
CA TRP A 151 14.79 -4.81 -7.82
C TRP A 151 16.14 -5.50 -7.95
N TYR A 152 16.95 -5.06 -8.89
CA TYR A 152 18.28 -5.63 -9.13
C TYR A 152 19.30 -4.57 -9.59
N ARG A 153 20.56 -4.88 -9.41
CA ARG A 153 21.72 -4.10 -9.86
C ARG A 153 22.22 -4.62 -11.19
N LYS A 154 21.94 -3.89 -12.28
CA LYS A 154 22.38 -4.24 -13.66
C LYS A 154 23.87 -4.44 -13.76
N ASP A 155 24.65 -3.51 -13.18
CA ASP A 155 26.11 -3.54 -13.22
C ASP A 155 26.70 -4.76 -12.50
N LEU A 156 26.08 -5.23 -11.43
CA LEU A 156 26.55 -6.43 -10.73
C LEU A 156 26.23 -7.71 -11.51
N LEU A 157 25.06 -7.79 -12.14
CA LEU A 157 24.69 -8.90 -13.03
C LEU A 157 25.64 -8.95 -14.24
N GLU A 158 25.87 -7.82 -14.91
CA GLU A 158 26.77 -7.70 -16.06
C GLU A 158 28.20 -8.13 -15.67
N LYS A 159 28.75 -7.60 -14.56
CA LYS A 159 30.06 -7.98 -14.04
C LYS A 159 30.18 -9.47 -13.74
N ALA A 160 29.07 -10.09 -13.29
CA ALA A 160 29.02 -11.53 -13.01
C ALA A 160 28.76 -12.37 -14.27
N GLY A 161 28.46 -11.75 -15.44
CA GLY A 161 28.09 -12.45 -16.66
C GLY A 161 26.74 -13.19 -16.52
N LEU A 162 25.76 -12.55 -15.88
CA LEU A 162 24.45 -13.11 -15.58
C LEU A 162 23.35 -12.29 -16.29
N GLU A 163 22.33 -12.99 -16.77
CA GLU A 163 21.06 -12.38 -17.17
C GLU A 163 20.19 -12.07 -15.95
N VAL A 164 19.15 -11.28 -16.15
CA VAL A 164 18.14 -11.02 -15.09
C VAL A 164 17.42 -12.32 -14.75
N PRO A 165 17.46 -12.78 -13.49
CA PRO A 165 16.83 -14.03 -13.08
C PRO A 165 15.31 -13.95 -13.20
N THR A 166 14.69 -15.06 -13.57
CA THR A 166 13.23 -15.20 -13.76
C THR A 166 12.60 -16.21 -12.81
N THR A 167 13.42 -17.03 -12.16
CA THR A 167 12.98 -18.02 -11.16
C THR A 167 13.68 -17.81 -9.82
N TRP A 168 13.08 -18.29 -8.73
CA TRP A 168 13.67 -18.22 -7.40
C TRP A 168 15.03 -18.92 -7.30
N ASP A 169 15.21 -20.05 -8.00
CA ASP A 169 16.50 -20.73 -8.04
C ASP A 169 17.56 -19.90 -8.79
N GLU A 170 17.18 -19.27 -9.93
CA GLU A 170 18.09 -18.36 -10.64
C GLU A 170 18.46 -17.14 -9.78
N VAL A 171 17.52 -16.60 -8.97
CA VAL A 171 17.81 -15.52 -8.02
C VAL A 171 18.82 -15.98 -6.95
N TYR A 172 18.60 -17.15 -6.36
CA TYR A 172 19.53 -17.67 -5.36
C TYR A 172 20.95 -17.86 -5.92
N GLU A 173 21.08 -18.49 -7.10
CA GLU A 173 22.39 -18.72 -7.73
C GLU A 173 23.07 -17.39 -8.10
N ALA A 174 22.32 -16.41 -8.62
CA ALA A 174 22.85 -15.09 -8.94
C ALA A 174 23.28 -14.34 -7.66
N ALA A 175 22.44 -14.34 -6.63
CA ALA A 175 22.74 -13.74 -5.33
C ALA A 175 24.00 -14.34 -4.73
N LYS A 176 24.12 -15.67 -4.73
CA LYS A 176 25.30 -16.38 -4.21
C LYS A 176 26.57 -16.06 -4.98
N LYS A 177 26.49 -15.94 -6.32
CA LYS A 177 27.64 -15.60 -7.17
C LYS A 177 28.13 -14.17 -6.95
N ILE A 178 27.23 -13.23 -6.65
CA ILE A 178 27.55 -11.82 -6.44
C ILE A 178 27.96 -11.53 -4.99
N ASN A 179 27.46 -12.31 -4.03
CA ASN A 179 27.68 -12.10 -2.61
C ASN A 179 29.17 -12.01 -2.26
N SER A 180 29.54 -10.97 -1.53
CA SER A 180 30.93 -10.66 -1.14
C SER A 180 30.96 -9.89 0.18
N GLU A 181 32.13 -9.51 0.66
CA GLU A 181 32.28 -8.65 1.84
C GLU A 181 31.75 -7.23 1.62
N GLU A 182 31.67 -6.76 0.36
CA GLU A 182 31.23 -5.40 0.02
C GLU A 182 29.74 -5.32 -0.32
N VAL A 183 29.20 -6.38 -0.93
CA VAL A 183 27.83 -6.42 -1.44
C VAL A 183 27.19 -7.76 -1.10
N PHE A 184 26.06 -7.71 -0.40
CA PHE A 184 25.24 -8.88 -0.13
C PHE A 184 24.42 -9.28 -1.38
N GLY A 185 24.17 -10.58 -1.53
CA GLY A 185 23.26 -11.06 -2.58
C GLY A 185 21.87 -10.48 -2.40
N CYS A 186 21.35 -10.55 -1.19
CA CYS A 186 20.06 -9.97 -0.79
C CYS A 186 20.08 -9.80 0.73
N SER A 187 19.32 -8.87 1.28
CA SER A 187 19.03 -8.84 2.72
C SER A 187 17.61 -9.32 2.99
N VAL A 188 17.47 -10.48 3.63
CA VAL A 188 16.17 -11.06 4.00
C VAL A 188 15.74 -10.47 5.35
N PRO A 189 14.72 -9.59 5.40
CA PRO A 189 14.34 -8.91 6.64
C PRO A 189 13.42 -9.80 7.48
N LEU A 190 13.88 -10.17 8.68
CA LEU A 190 13.20 -11.11 9.57
C LEU A 190 12.89 -10.52 10.96
N GLY A 191 12.89 -9.19 11.07
CA GLY A 191 12.66 -8.50 12.34
C GLY A 191 11.22 -8.62 12.83
N MET A 192 11.06 -8.73 14.17
CA MET A 192 9.76 -8.88 14.83
C MET A 192 8.88 -7.62 14.82
N ASN A 193 9.42 -6.49 14.42
CA ASN A 193 8.73 -5.19 14.46
C ASN A 193 8.04 -4.80 13.13
N ASP A 194 8.07 -5.68 12.14
CA ASP A 194 7.46 -5.47 10.82
C ASP A 194 6.90 -6.79 10.28
N MET A 195 6.10 -6.75 9.21
CA MET A 195 5.50 -7.93 8.56
C MET A 195 6.38 -8.49 7.42
N MET A 196 7.66 -8.16 7.39
CA MET A 196 8.50 -8.46 6.23
C MET A 196 8.76 -9.96 6.02
N ALA A 197 8.88 -10.75 7.09
CA ALA A 197 9.03 -12.21 6.94
C ALA A 197 7.75 -12.84 6.36
N THR A 198 6.58 -12.39 6.80
CA THR A 198 5.27 -12.77 6.21
C THR A 198 5.21 -12.42 4.73
N ARG A 199 5.63 -11.21 4.35
CA ARG A 199 5.67 -10.75 2.95
C ARG A 199 6.59 -11.60 2.08
N TYR A 200 7.81 -11.88 2.54
CA TYR A 200 8.77 -12.69 1.80
C TYR A 200 8.28 -14.13 1.62
N LEU A 201 7.69 -14.72 2.65
CA LEU A 201 7.06 -16.04 2.53
C LEU A 201 5.92 -16.01 1.52
N ASN A 202 5.08 -14.98 1.56
CA ASN A 202 3.97 -14.79 0.61
C ASN A 202 4.45 -14.75 -0.84
N PHE A 203 5.56 -14.08 -1.16
CA PHE A 203 6.09 -14.06 -2.53
C PHE A 203 6.37 -15.46 -3.07
N TYR A 204 7.01 -16.32 -2.26
CA TYR A 204 7.31 -17.68 -2.69
C TYR A 204 6.05 -18.54 -2.81
N VAL A 205 5.19 -18.51 -1.79
CA VAL A 205 3.95 -19.31 -1.75
C VAL A 205 3.03 -18.94 -2.91
N ARG A 206 2.86 -17.63 -3.19
CA ARG A 206 2.06 -17.15 -4.34
C ARG A 206 2.65 -17.58 -5.68
N SER A 207 3.98 -17.59 -5.82
CA SER A 207 4.64 -18.07 -7.04
C SER A 207 4.46 -19.57 -7.27
N ALA A 208 4.23 -20.33 -6.21
CA ALA A 208 3.88 -21.75 -6.27
C ALA A 208 2.38 -22.02 -6.50
N GLY A 209 1.57 -20.97 -6.66
CA GLY A 209 0.14 -21.08 -6.91
C GLY A 209 -0.72 -21.35 -5.66
N GLU A 210 -0.13 -21.19 -4.46
CA GLU A 210 -0.82 -21.32 -3.18
C GLU A 210 -0.95 -19.97 -2.46
N THR A 211 -1.60 -19.96 -1.31
CA THR A 211 -1.85 -18.77 -0.49
C THR A 211 -1.55 -19.06 0.99
N LEU A 212 -1.23 -18.03 1.78
CA LEU A 212 -0.98 -18.18 3.22
C LEU A 212 -2.27 -18.41 4.02
N LEU A 213 -3.43 -18.05 3.46
CA LEU A 213 -4.74 -18.44 3.97
C LEU A 213 -5.43 -19.35 2.94
N THR A 214 -6.08 -20.40 3.41
CA THR A 214 -6.93 -21.27 2.56
C THR A 214 -8.22 -20.52 2.16
N ALA A 215 -9.01 -21.10 1.26
CA ALA A 215 -10.29 -20.51 0.85
C ALA A 215 -11.33 -20.45 1.99
N ASP A 216 -11.17 -21.25 3.04
CA ASP A 216 -11.96 -21.19 4.28
C ASP A 216 -11.25 -20.40 5.40
N HIS A 217 -10.35 -19.53 5.01
CA HIS A 217 -9.63 -18.54 5.83
C HIS A 217 -8.78 -19.13 6.96
N LYS A 218 -8.32 -20.38 6.83
CA LYS A 218 -7.38 -20.97 7.79
C LYS A 218 -5.93 -20.73 7.36
N ALA A 219 -5.04 -20.66 8.33
CA ALA A 219 -3.62 -20.59 8.08
C ALA A 219 -3.12 -21.84 7.31
N ASN A 220 -2.21 -21.63 6.34
CA ASN A 220 -1.70 -22.64 5.43
C ASN A 220 -0.17 -22.64 5.40
N LEU A 221 0.46 -22.82 6.58
CA LEU A 221 1.91 -22.76 6.73
C LEU A 221 2.60 -24.12 6.63
N THR A 222 1.84 -25.21 6.67
CA THR A 222 2.33 -26.59 6.55
C THR A 222 2.21 -27.15 5.14
N SER A 223 1.68 -26.41 4.19
CA SER A 223 1.61 -26.80 2.79
C SER A 223 3.01 -26.96 2.18
N LYS A 224 3.10 -27.72 1.07
CA LYS A 224 4.39 -27.90 0.39
C LYS A 224 5.02 -26.56 -0.02
N ALA A 225 4.22 -25.65 -0.58
CA ALA A 225 4.70 -24.34 -1.03
C ALA A 225 5.21 -23.49 0.15
N ALA A 226 4.53 -23.53 1.30
CA ALA A 226 4.96 -22.82 2.49
C ALA A 226 6.27 -23.39 3.06
N ILE A 227 6.38 -24.71 3.19
CA ILE A 227 7.61 -25.36 3.66
C ILE A 227 8.79 -25.09 2.71
N ASP A 228 8.59 -25.17 1.40
CA ASP A 228 9.62 -24.87 0.41
C ASP A 228 10.04 -23.38 0.50
N GLY A 229 9.07 -22.46 0.66
CA GLY A 229 9.32 -21.03 0.81
C GLY A 229 10.07 -20.68 2.09
N ILE A 230 9.71 -21.31 3.23
CA ILE A 230 10.44 -21.14 4.48
C ILE A 230 11.89 -21.60 4.31
N ASN A 231 12.12 -22.79 3.74
CA ASN A 231 13.45 -23.33 3.47
C ASN A 231 14.25 -22.41 2.52
N TYR A 232 13.61 -21.85 1.48
CA TYR A 232 14.21 -20.92 0.54
C TYR A 232 14.73 -19.67 1.28
N TRP A 233 13.88 -19.00 2.05
CA TRP A 233 14.27 -17.77 2.73
C TRP A 233 15.26 -17.97 3.89
N VAL A 234 15.18 -19.10 4.59
CA VAL A 234 16.19 -19.49 5.58
C VAL A 234 17.55 -19.70 4.91
N ARG A 235 17.59 -20.34 3.73
CA ARG A 235 18.83 -20.51 2.94
C ARG A 235 19.38 -19.16 2.48
N MET A 236 18.52 -18.29 1.90
CA MET A 236 18.91 -16.94 1.49
C MET A 236 19.47 -16.12 2.66
N TYR A 237 18.82 -16.18 3.82
CA TYR A 237 19.32 -15.52 5.01
C TYR A 237 20.71 -16.02 5.40
N LYS A 238 20.90 -17.34 5.49
CA LYS A 238 22.15 -17.94 5.97
C LYS A 238 23.33 -17.76 5.03
N GLU A 239 23.11 -17.72 3.73
CA GLU A 239 24.18 -17.79 2.74
C GLU A 239 24.50 -16.47 2.05
N VAL A 240 23.54 -15.55 1.90
CA VAL A 240 23.73 -14.35 1.08
C VAL A 240 23.24 -13.05 1.72
N SER A 241 22.76 -13.10 2.97
CA SER A 241 22.26 -11.92 3.71
C SER A 241 23.21 -11.51 4.84
N PRO A 242 23.19 -10.24 5.26
CA PRO A 242 23.89 -9.85 6.48
C PRO A 242 23.23 -10.51 7.71
N ALA A 243 24.03 -10.97 8.67
CA ALA A 243 23.51 -11.64 9.87
C ALA A 243 22.51 -10.77 10.67
N ASP A 244 22.72 -9.44 10.66
CA ASP A 244 21.86 -8.49 11.37
C ASP A 244 20.45 -8.39 10.73
N SER A 245 20.23 -8.91 9.50
CA SER A 245 18.93 -8.88 8.84
C SER A 245 17.86 -9.70 9.57
N ILE A 246 18.24 -10.52 10.53
CA ILE A 246 17.32 -11.15 11.49
C ILE A 246 16.49 -10.12 12.29
N ASN A 247 16.98 -8.89 12.41
CA ASN A 247 16.31 -7.79 13.11
C ASN A 247 15.78 -6.69 12.17
N PHE A 248 15.98 -6.82 10.86
CA PHE A 248 15.62 -5.78 9.90
C PHE A 248 14.13 -5.67 9.69
N ASN A 249 13.66 -4.44 9.64
CA ASN A 249 12.37 -4.04 9.09
C ASN A 249 12.54 -3.60 7.62
N VAL A 250 11.45 -3.14 7.00
CA VAL A 250 11.43 -2.68 5.60
C VAL A 250 12.42 -1.54 5.32
N LEU A 251 12.63 -0.62 6.28
CA LEU A 251 13.51 0.52 6.09
C LEU A 251 14.99 0.14 6.23
N ASP A 252 15.30 -0.79 7.13
CA ASP A 252 16.67 -1.31 7.30
C ASP A 252 17.12 -2.03 6.02
N GLN A 253 16.30 -2.92 5.50
CA GLN A 253 16.54 -3.63 4.24
C GLN A 253 16.71 -2.65 3.07
N ALA A 254 15.75 -1.73 2.89
CA ALA A 254 15.77 -0.75 1.81
C ALA A 254 17.01 0.15 1.88
N THR A 255 17.46 0.53 3.09
CA THR A 255 18.65 1.36 3.28
C THR A 255 19.90 0.69 2.74
N LEU A 256 20.08 -0.62 2.90
CA LEU A 256 21.22 -1.33 2.29
C LEU A 256 21.16 -1.28 0.77
N TYR A 257 19.99 -1.40 0.18
CA TYR A 257 19.81 -1.25 -1.27
C TYR A 257 20.11 0.18 -1.72
N TYR A 258 19.64 1.19 -1.01
CA TYR A 258 19.93 2.61 -1.30
C TYR A 258 21.43 2.93 -1.25
N GLN A 259 22.17 2.24 -0.39
CA GLN A 259 23.62 2.36 -0.27
C GLN A 259 24.38 1.52 -1.32
N GLY A 260 23.69 0.77 -2.18
CA GLY A 260 24.31 -0.11 -3.16
C GLY A 260 24.90 -1.40 -2.59
N LYS A 261 24.54 -1.77 -1.36
CA LYS A 261 25.07 -2.92 -0.65
C LYS A 261 24.29 -4.22 -0.85
N ASN A 262 23.23 -4.21 -1.61
CA ASN A 262 22.45 -5.38 -2.02
C ASN A 262 22.45 -5.50 -3.54
N ALA A 263 22.59 -6.73 -4.06
CA ALA A 263 22.43 -7.04 -5.49
C ALA A 263 20.95 -7.11 -5.87
N PHE A 264 20.15 -7.75 -5.03
CA PHE A 264 18.70 -7.87 -5.17
C PHE A 264 17.98 -7.29 -3.97
N ASP A 265 16.78 -6.79 -4.22
CA ASP A 265 15.83 -6.33 -3.20
C ASP A 265 14.40 -6.60 -3.66
N PHE A 266 13.52 -7.03 -2.76
CA PHE A 266 12.12 -7.29 -3.05
C PHE A 266 11.28 -6.23 -2.36
N ASN A 267 10.89 -5.22 -3.13
CA ASN A 267 10.26 -4.02 -2.59
C ASN A 267 9.44 -3.30 -3.67
N SER A 268 8.76 -2.23 -3.28
CA SER A 268 7.96 -1.41 -4.18
C SER A 268 8.80 -0.39 -4.96
N GLY A 269 8.15 0.43 -5.79
CA GLY A 269 8.78 1.53 -6.53
C GLY A 269 9.41 2.64 -5.68
N PHE A 270 9.24 2.60 -4.34
CA PHE A 270 9.90 3.51 -3.40
C PHE A 270 11.43 3.44 -3.45
N GLN A 271 11.98 2.36 -3.99
CA GLN A 271 13.43 2.21 -4.17
C GLN A 271 14.05 3.32 -5.01
N ILE A 272 13.36 3.82 -6.04
CA ILE A 272 13.84 4.92 -6.87
C ILE A 272 14.08 6.19 -6.03
N GLY A 273 13.09 6.60 -5.23
CA GLY A 273 13.19 7.78 -4.37
C GLY A 273 14.27 7.64 -3.29
N GLY A 274 14.39 6.44 -2.71
CA GLY A 274 15.42 6.12 -1.73
C GLY A 274 16.83 6.21 -2.32
N VAL A 275 17.05 5.62 -3.48
CA VAL A 275 18.34 5.70 -4.22
C VAL A 275 18.64 7.12 -4.65
N GLN A 276 17.65 7.86 -5.17
CA GLN A 276 17.80 9.26 -5.57
C GLN A 276 18.31 10.12 -4.41
N THR A 277 17.81 9.88 -3.22
CA THR A 277 18.19 10.66 -2.03
C THR A 277 19.55 10.27 -1.47
N ASN A 278 19.85 8.96 -1.42
CA ASN A 278 21.04 8.45 -0.72
C ASN A 278 22.26 8.28 -1.64
N THR A 279 22.08 7.73 -2.83
CA THR A 279 23.18 7.43 -3.76
C THR A 279 22.72 7.63 -5.21
N PRO A 280 22.52 8.87 -5.68
CA PRO A 280 21.95 9.15 -7.00
C PRO A 280 22.68 8.51 -8.18
N ALA A 281 23.98 8.24 -8.04
CA ALA A 281 24.77 7.55 -9.06
C ALA A 281 24.28 6.12 -9.37
N LEU A 282 23.55 5.49 -8.45
CA LEU A 282 22.98 4.15 -8.67
C LEU A 282 21.73 4.17 -9.56
N LEU A 283 21.10 5.32 -9.78
CA LEU A 283 19.91 5.43 -10.65
C LEU A 283 20.14 4.94 -12.09
N ASP A 284 21.39 4.91 -12.57
CA ASP A 284 21.74 4.44 -13.91
C ASP A 284 21.90 2.92 -13.98
N VAL A 285 22.13 2.28 -12.84
CA VAL A 285 22.46 0.86 -12.75
C VAL A 285 21.43 0.01 -12.00
N ILE A 286 20.35 0.60 -11.49
CA ILE A 286 19.22 -0.16 -10.95
C ILE A 286 18.12 -0.33 -11.99
N ASP A 287 17.37 -1.41 -11.88
CA ASP A 287 16.11 -1.62 -12.59
C ASP A 287 15.27 -2.65 -11.81
N CYS A 288 14.04 -2.90 -12.25
CA CYS A 288 13.23 -3.96 -11.68
C CYS A 288 12.69 -4.93 -12.73
N ALA A 289 12.32 -6.10 -12.26
CA ALA A 289 11.66 -7.16 -13.01
C ALA A 289 10.41 -7.63 -12.23
N PRO A 290 9.48 -8.33 -12.90
CA PRO A 290 8.40 -9.03 -12.21
C PRO A 290 8.96 -9.98 -11.15
N MET A 291 8.12 -10.35 -10.16
CA MET A 291 8.49 -11.35 -9.17
C MET A 291 8.86 -12.67 -9.84
N PRO A 292 9.89 -13.38 -9.33
CA PRO A 292 10.30 -14.67 -9.85
C PRO A 292 9.19 -15.73 -9.76
N THR A 293 9.24 -16.70 -10.65
CA THR A 293 8.36 -17.89 -10.64
C THR A 293 9.07 -19.11 -10.08
N ILE A 294 8.35 -20.19 -9.83
CA ILE A 294 8.96 -21.49 -9.46
C ILE A 294 9.65 -22.10 -10.67
N THR A 295 8.95 -22.15 -11.79
CA THR A 295 9.43 -22.80 -13.01
C THR A 295 9.65 -21.77 -14.11
N LYS A 296 10.75 -21.92 -14.86
CA LYS A 296 11.08 -21.03 -15.98
C LYS A 296 10.03 -21.08 -17.07
N GLY A 297 9.59 -19.91 -17.50
CA GLY A 297 8.60 -19.76 -18.57
C GLY A 297 7.15 -19.73 -18.08
N GLU A 298 6.92 -19.81 -16.77
CA GLU A 298 5.62 -19.52 -16.19
C GLU A 298 5.27 -18.03 -16.30
N GLU A 299 3.98 -17.72 -16.27
CA GLU A 299 3.50 -16.33 -16.29
C GLU A 299 3.93 -15.60 -15.01
N GLN A 300 4.66 -14.51 -15.20
CA GLN A 300 5.08 -13.64 -14.10
C GLN A 300 3.97 -12.66 -13.75
N ARG A 301 3.60 -12.61 -12.46
CA ARG A 301 2.52 -11.78 -11.91
C ARG A 301 3.00 -10.95 -10.74
N GLY A 302 2.17 -9.99 -10.33
CA GLY A 302 2.25 -9.41 -8.99
C GLY A 302 1.74 -10.41 -7.96
N TYR A 303 2.48 -10.57 -6.88
CA TYR A 303 2.05 -11.44 -5.78
C TYR A 303 1.52 -10.64 -4.60
N GLU A 304 2.00 -9.41 -4.44
CA GLU A 304 1.48 -8.49 -3.45
C GLU A 304 1.28 -7.10 -4.06
N THR A 305 0.05 -6.60 -3.96
CA THR A 305 -0.27 -5.19 -4.13
C THR A 305 -0.54 -4.57 -2.77
N SER A 306 -0.27 -3.29 -2.65
CA SER A 306 -0.69 -2.51 -1.49
C SER A 306 -1.37 -1.25 -2.00
N ASN A 307 -2.67 -1.20 -1.79
CA ASN A 307 -3.40 0.03 -1.88
C ASN A 307 -3.21 0.75 -0.55
N ILE A 308 -2.79 2.01 -0.59
CA ILE A 308 -2.70 2.82 0.64
C ILE A 308 -3.96 3.64 0.74
N PRO A 309 -4.95 3.15 1.48
CA PRO A 309 -6.22 3.84 1.63
C PRO A 309 -6.20 4.87 2.75
N MET A 310 -7.19 5.74 2.72
CA MET A 310 -7.58 6.60 3.82
C MET A 310 -8.91 6.12 4.40
N VAL A 311 -8.99 6.06 5.71
CA VAL A 311 -10.18 5.74 6.48
C VAL A 311 -10.61 6.92 7.32
N VAL A 312 -11.90 6.98 7.65
CA VAL A 312 -12.47 7.89 8.65
C VAL A 312 -12.93 7.05 9.83
N TRP A 313 -12.40 7.36 11.02
CA TRP A 313 -12.70 6.63 12.24
C TRP A 313 -14.08 7.03 12.79
N LYS A 314 -14.79 6.04 13.30
CA LYS A 314 -16.19 6.19 13.77
C LYS A 314 -16.34 7.14 14.97
N ASN A 315 -15.28 7.28 15.78
CA ASN A 315 -15.26 8.19 16.93
C ASN A 315 -15.08 9.67 16.56
N SER A 316 -14.75 9.98 15.28
CA SER A 316 -14.61 11.37 14.84
C SER A 316 -15.89 12.16 15.08
N GLN A 317 -15.72 13.37 15.63
CA GLN A 317 -16.83 14.31 15.80
C GLN A 317 -17.02 15.17 14.54
N HIS A 318 -16.10 15.09 13.56
CA HIS A 318 -16.07 15.88 12.34
C HIS A 318 -15.81 15.03 11.10
N PRO A 319 -16.60 13.96 10.85
CA PRO A 319 -16.42 13.11 9.68
C PRO A 319 -16.59 13.89 8.34
N GLU A 320 -17.39 14.97 8.34
CA GLU A 320 -17.56 15.87 7.20
C GLU A 320 -16.26 16.60 6.84
N ILE A 321 -15.45 17.02 7.84
CA ILE A 321 -14.14 17.65 7.62
C ILE A 321 -13.17 16.61 7.05
N CYS A 322 -13.16 15.39 7.61
CA CYS A 322 -12.34 14.29 7.13
C CYS A 322 -12.63 13.98 5.65
N LYS A 323 -13.91 13.80 5.30
CA LYS A 323 -14.34 13.53 3.92
C LYS A 323 -13.99 14.68 2.97
N ALA A 324 -14.21 15.94 3.39
CA ALA A 324 -13.87 17.10 2.59
C ALA A 324 -12.35 17.22 2.36
N PHE A 325 -11.53 16.93 3.38
CA PHE A 325 -10.08 16.92 3.21
C PHE A 325 -9.61 15.78 2.33
N ILE A 326 -10.18 14.56 2.48
CA ILE A 326 -9.90 13.45 1.56
C ILE A 326 -10.20 13.88 0.12
N GLN A 327 -11.40 14.38 -0.17
CA GLN A 327 -11.77 14.86 -1.51
C GLN A 327 -10.81 15.94 -2.04
N TYR A 328 -10.40 16.86 -1.16
CA TYR A 328 -9.47 17.95 -1.50
C TYR A 328 -8.13 17.43 -2.00
N LEU A 329 -7.63 16.32 -1.46
CA LEU A 329 -6.34 15.73 -1.86
C LEU A 329 -6.34 15.22 -3.31
N TYR A 330 -7.51 14.83 -3.86
CA TYR A 330 -7.59 14.25 -5.20
C TYR A 330 -7.71 15.26 -6.35
N ALA A 331 -7.74 16.56 -6.06
CA ALA A 331 -7.71 17.55 -7.14
C ALA A 331 -6.39 17.48 -7.89
N PRO A 332 -6.39 17.43 -9.24
CA PRO A 332 -5.19 17.13 -10.04
C PRO A 332 -3.97 17.99 -9.70
N GLU A 333 -4.18 19.29 -9.40
CA GLU A 333 -3.13 20.25 -9.05
C GLU A 333 -2.42 19.94 -7.70
N ARG A 334 -2.97 19.05 -6.89
CA ARG A 334 -2.40 18.56 -5.62
C ARG A 334 -2.04 17.08 -5.73
N TYR A 335 -2.91 16.29 -6.35
CA TYR A 335 -2.75 14.85 -6.43
C TYR A 335 -1.56 14.44 -7.30
N VAL A 336 -1.37 15.06 -8.47
CA VAL A 336 -0.23 14.75 -9.34
C VAL A 336 1.11 15.07 -8.66
N PRO A 337 1.34 16.28 -8.08
CA PRO A 337 2.56 16.56 -7.31
C PRO A 337 2.76 15.62 -6.11
N PHE A 338 1.68 15.19 -5.43
CA PHE A 338 1.77 14.22 -4.36
C PHE A 338 2.29 12.87 -4.88
N LEU A 339 1.74 12.33 -5.96
CA LEU A 339 2.20 11.07 -6.56
C LEU A 339 3.65 11.18 -7.03
N LEU A 340 4.03 12.31 -7.65
CA LEU A 340 5.38 12.58 -8.14
C LEU A 340 6.39 12.89 -7.02
N SER A 341 5.94 13.03 -5.78
CA SER A 341 6.86 13.09 -4.62
C SER A 341 7.61 11.77 -4.40
N VAL A 342 7.08 10.65 -4.96
CA VAL A 342 7.75 9.35 -5.06
C VAL A 342 7.47 8.78 -6.46
N PRO A 343 8.20 9.25 -7.48
CA PRO A 343 7.96 8.84 -8.87
C PRO A 343 8.02 7.32 -9.03
N VAL A 344 7.07 6.74 -9.80
CA VAL A 344 6.92 5.28 -10.02
C VAL A 344 6.56 4.50 -8.74
N GLY A 345 6.86 5.02 -7.56
CA GLY A 345 6.52 4.39 -6.28
C GLY A 345 5.05 4.52 -5.87
N MET A 346 4.35 5.53 -6.40
CA MET A 346 2.94 5.75 -6.13
C MET A 346 2.16 5.84 -7.45
N LEU A 347 1.38 4.80 -7.75
CA LEU A 347 0.49 4.77 -8.90
C LEU A 347 -0.86 5.40 -8.55
N PRO A 348 -1.49 6.14 -9.48
CA PRO A 348 -2.73 6.85 -9.21
C PRO A 348 -3.90 5.89 -8.97
N ALA A 349 -4.76 6.24 -8.01
CA ALA A 349 -6.04 5.56 -7.80
C ALA A 349 -7.12 6.02 -8.80
N LEU A 350 -6.95 7.19 -9.41
CA LEU A 350 -7.85 7.74 -10.43
C LEU A 350 -7.37 7.41 -11.83
N LYS A 351 -8.26 6.85 -12.68
CA LYS A 351 -7.96 6.41 -14.05
C LYS A 351 -7.43 7.54 -14.95
N GLU A 352 -8.01 8.73 -14.85
CA GLU A 352 -7.60 9.88 -15.65
C GLU A 352 -6.22 10.42 -15.29
N ILE A 353 -5.75 10.20 -14.06
CA ILE A 353 -4.41 10.62 -13.64
C ILE A 353 -3.33 9.69 -14.21
N ALA A 354 -3.65 8.42 -14.44
CA ALA A 354 -2.71 7.49 -15.09
C ALA A 354 -2.32 7.91 -16.53
N THR A 355 -3.15 8.74 -17.18
CA THR A 355 -2.90 9.31 -18.52
C THR A 355 -2.59 10.81 -18.48
N ASN A 356 -2.42 11.40 -17.30
CA ASN A 356 -2.15 12.82 -17.14
C ASN A 356 -0.75 13.16 -17.70
N GLU A 357 -0.66 14.22 -18.52
CA GLU A 357 0.58 14.63 -19.18
C GLU A 357 1.67 14.99 -18.17
N GLN A 358 1.36 15.73 -17.10
CA GLN A 358 2.33 16.09 -16.07
C GLN A 358 2.86 14.86 -15.34
N PHE A 359 2.00 13.87 -15.06
CA PHE A 359 2.41 12.62 -14.42
C PHE A 359 3.34 11.80 -15.32
N LEU A 360 2.99 11.65 -16.60
CA LEU A 360 3.76 10.84 -17.55
C LEU A 360 5.05 11.52 -18.03
N SER A 361 5.11 12.86 -18.09
CA SER A 361 6.30 13.60 -18.55
C SER A 361 7.33 13.86 -17.47
N ASP A 362 7.10 13.47 -16.23
CA ASP A 362 8.08 13.60 -15.15
C ASP A 362 9.40 12.91 -15.52
N PRO A 363 10.58 13.55 -15.32
CA PRO A 363 11.86 12.99 -15.75
C PRO A 363 12.20 11.62 -15.12
N MET A 364 11.82 11.38 -13.86
CA MET A 364 12.07 10.10 -13.20
C MET A 364 11.10 9.03 -13.71
N THR A 365 9.84 9.39 -13.94
CA THR A 365 8.85 8.51 -14.58
C THR A 365 9.31 8.11 -15.98
N GLN A 366 9.85 9.05 -16.76
CA GLN A 366 10.42 8.77 -18.09
C GLN A 366 11.67 7.89 -18.03
N LYS A 367 12.55 8.11 -17.03
CA LYS A 367 13.77 7.30 -16.87
C LYS A 367 13.45 5.85 -16.51
N PHE A 368 12.41 5.61 -15.71
CA PHE A 368 12.03 4.30 -15.17
C PHE A 368 10.74 3.76 -15.79
N GLN A 369 10.53 3.94 -17.10
CA GLN A 369 9.34 3.44 -17.81
C GLN A 369 9.18 1.92 -17.70
N ASN A 370 10.30 1.14 -17.69
CA ASN A 370 10.24 -0.29 -17.44
C ASN A 370 9.66 -0.58 -16.06
N ALA A 371 10.15 0.09 -15.02
CA ALA A 371 9.63 -0.10 -13.66
C ALA A 371 8.16 0.32 -13.56
N LEU A 372 7.75 1.40 -14.21
CA LEU A 372 6.35 1.82 -14.26
C LEU A 372 5.46 0.73 -14.88
N ALA A 373 5.91 0.13 -15.97
CA ALA A 373 5.17 -0.94 -16.64
C ALA A 373 5.10 -2.23 -15.79
N VAL A 374 6.23 -2.65 -15.20
CA VAL A 374 6.32 -3.84 -14.34
C VAL A 374 5.45 -3.68 -13.09
N ILE A 375 5.55 -2.55 -12.40
CA ILE A 375 4.75 -2.27 -11.19
C ILE A 375 3.27 -2.12 -11.55
N GLY A 376 2.95 -1.47 -12.67
CA GLY A 376 1.56 -1.33 -13.14
C GLY A 376 0.92 -2.68 -13.44
N ASN A 377 1.65 -3.59 -14.09
CA ASN A 377 1.17 -4.96 -14.32
C ASN A 377 1.00 -5.72 -12.99
N ALA A 378 1.96 -5.59 -12.08
CA ALA A 378 1.89 -6.23 -10.77
C ALA A 378 0.72 -5.73 -9.92
N VAL A 379 0.40 -4.42 -9.97
CA VAL A 379 -0.82 -3.85 -9.34
C VAL A 379 -2.09 -4.47 -9.93
N GLY A 380 -2.11 -4.72 -11.24
CA GLY A 380 -3.27 -5.30 -11.92
C GLY A 380 -3.49 -6.80 -11.67
N THR A 381 -2.47 -7.52 -11.18
CA THR A 381 -2.51 -8.98 -11.01
C THR A 381 -2.29 -9.48 -9.58
N GLY A 382 -1.82 -8.60 -8.69
CA GLY A 382 -1.59 -8.92 -7.28
C GLY A 382 -2.80 -8.62 -6.39
N THR A 383 -2.70 -9.06 -5.14
CA THR A 383 -3.69 -8.80 -4.08
C THR A 383 -2.98 -8.45 -2.79
N ALA A 384 -3.67 -7.87 -1.81
CA ALA A 384 -3.12 -7.76 -0.46
C ALA A 384 -2.94 -9.16 0.15
N ILE A 385 -1.95 -9.30 1.04
CA ILE A 385 -1.61 -10.59 1.68
C ILE A 385 -2.83 -11.13 2.46
N GLY A 386 -3.20 -12.37 2.19
CA GLY A 386 -4.32 -13.05 2.83
C GLY A 386 -5.71 -12.67 2.29
N MET A 387 -5.76 -11.79 1.27
CA MET A 387 -7.03 -11.33 0.68
C MET A 387 -7.27 -11.92 -0.73
N GLU A 388 -6.57 -12.98 -1.09
CA GLU A 388 -6.66 -13.62 -2.39
C GLU A 388 -8.05 -14.22 -2.67
N ASN A 389 -8.79 -14.56 -1.62
CA ASN A 389 -10.15 -15.08 -1.66
C ASN A 389 -11.21 -14.05 -1.27
N GLY A 390 -10.81 -12.78 -1.20
CA GLY A 390 -11.66 -11.66 -0.79
C GLY A 390 -11.28 -11.08 0.58
N PRO A 391 -11.89 -9.95 0.97
CA PRO A 391 -11.66 -9.32 2.26
C PRO A 391 -12.07 -10.24 3.43
N CYS A 392 -11.17 -10.43 4.41
CA CYS A 392 -11.44 -11.19 5.61
C CYS A 392 -10.61 -10.66 6.78
N ALA A 393 -11.11 -10.76 8.01
CA ALA A 393 -10.45 -10.25 9.21
C ALA A 393 -9.19 -11.07 9.57
N GLU A 394 -9.15 -12.35 9.21
CA GLU A 394 -7.99 -13.23 9.39
C GLU A 394 -6.75 -12.70 8.66
N ALA A 395 -6.93 -12.01 7.51
CA ALA A 395 -5.82 -11.35 6.81
C ALA A 395 -5.19 -10.22 7.64
N GLY A 396 -5.98 -9.52 8.44
CA GLY A 396 -5.49 -8.53 9.42
C GLY A 396 -4.63 -9.20 10.49
N LEU A 397 -5.15 -10.25 11.14
CA LEU A 397 -4.42 -10.99 12.18
C LEU A 397 -3.16 -11.67 11.63
N LEU A 398 -3.21 -12.23 10.41
CA LEU A 398 -2.06 -12.84 9.74
C LEU A 398 -0.86 -11.91 9.70
N VAL A 399 -1.06 -10.63 9.41
CA VAL A 399 0.02 -9.65 9.27
C VAL A 399 0.29 -8.85 10.55
N SER A 400 -0.67 -8.69 11.46
CA SER A 400 -0.51 -7.88 12.67
C SER A 400 0.10 -8.64 13.85
N GLN A 401 -0.10 -9.96 13.95
CA GLN A 401 0.26 -10.76 15.12
C GLN A 401 1.71 -11.26 15.14
N ARG A 402 2.50 -11.04 14.08
CA ARG A 402 3.93 -11.40 13.98
C ARG A 402 4.25 -12.88 14.23
N VAL A 403 3.30 -13.76 13.97
CA VAL A 403 3.47 -15.20 14.20
C VAL A 403 4.49 -15.80 13.23
N ILE A 404 4.46 -15.40 11.97
CA ILE A 404 5.40 -15.87 10.94
C ILE A 404 6.82 -15.33 11.20
N GLU A 405 6.95 -14.07 11.63
CA GLU A 405 8.21 -13.50 12.06
C GLU A 405 8.82 -14.32 13.22
N GLY A 406 8.00 -14.64 14.23
CA GLY A 406 8.39 -15.51 15.35
C GLY A 406 8.81 -16.90 14.90
N MET A 407 8.14 -17.49 13.92
CA MET A 407 8.50 -18.78 13.32
C MET A 407 9.92 -18.74 12.71
N PHE A 408 10.25 -17.72 11.91
CA PHE A 408 11.61 -17.59 11.36
C PHE A 408 12.66 -17.38 12.45
N GLN A 409 12.34 -16.59 13.50
CA GLN A 409 13.25 -16.43 14.66
C GLN A 409 13.50 -17.77 15.34
N ASP A 410 12.50 -18.60 15.54
CA ASP A 410 12.63 -19.90 16.18
C ASP A 410 13.48 -20.88 15.35
N ILE A 411 13.31 -20.87 14.02
CA ILE A 411 14.12 -21.70 13.12
C ILE A 411 15.59 -21.27 13.16
N ILE A 412 15.87 -19.97 13.14
CA ILE A 412 17.22 -19.43 12.98
C ILE A 412 17.96 -19.38 14.32
N LEU A 413 17.34 -18.90 15.39
CA LEU A 413 17.98 -18.65 16.67
C LEU A 413 17.92 -19.85 17.62
N LYS A 414 16.83 -20.65 17.54
CA LYS A 414 16.64 -21.83 18.40
C LYS A 414 16.95 -23.15 17.69
N ASN A 415 17.21 -23.14 16.37
CA ASN A 415 17.40 -24.31 15.53
C ASN A 415 16.19 -25.27 15.54
N THR A 416 14.97 -24.73 15.68
CA THR A 416 13.75 -25.50 15.52
C THR A 416 13.64 -26.00 14.07
N SER A 417 13.17 -27.21 13.84
CA SER A 417 12.94 -27.70 12.46
C SER A 417 11.88 -26.86 11.75
N VAL A 418 11.98 -26.77 10.43
CA VAL A 418 11.03 -25.97 9.62
C VAL A 418 9.61 -26.49 9.81
N GLU A 419 9.44 -27.81 9.77
CA GLU A 419 8.13 -28.48 9.90
C GLU A 419 7.50 -28.22 11.28
N GLU A 420 8.29 -28.29 12.35
CA GLU A 420 7.82 -28.06 13.72
C GLU A 420 7.43 -26.59 13.91
N ALA A 421 8.27 -25.65 13.45
CA ALA A 421 8.01 -24.23 13.57
C ALA A 421 6.81 -23.79 12.74
N ALA A 422 6.69 -24.29 11.51
CA ALA A 422 5.53 -24.04 10.63
C ALA A 422 4.23 -24.55 11.25
N LYS A 423 4.24 -25.77 11.79
CA LYS A 423 3.06 -26.33 12.45
C LYS A 423 2.65 -25.52 13.69
N ALA A 424 3.62 -25.14 14.52
CA ALA A 424 3.34 -24.32 15.70
C ALA A 424 2.78 -22.93 15.33
N ALA A 425 3.30 -22.32 14.26
CA ALA A 425 2.82 -21.03 13.76
C ALA A 425 1.41 -21.15 13.17
N GLU A 426 1.14 -22.21 12.39
CA GLU A 426 -0.19 -22.50 11.83
C GLU A 426 -1.24 -22.70 12.91
N ASP A 427 -0.93 -23.52 13.93
CA ASP A 427 -1.82 -23.75 15.06
C ASP A 427 -2.12 -22.45 15.82
N LYS A 428 -1.09 -21.64 16.06
CA LYS A 428 -1.22 -20.37 16.77
C LYS A 428 -2.09 -19.36 15.98
N LEU A 429 -1.91 -19.26 14.67
CA LEU A 429 -2.76 -18.40 13.83
C LEU A 429 -4.21 -18.88 13.85
N ASN A 430 -4.44 -20.17 13.67
CA ASN A 430 -5.79 -20.73 13.70
C ASN A 430 -6.46 -20.55 15.08
N GLU A 431 -5.71 -20.60 16.19
CA GLU A 431 -6.22 -20.25 17.52
C GLU A 431 -6.63 -18.77 17.58
N LEU A 432 -5.79 -17.85 17.07
CA LEU A 432 -6.10 -16.42 17.02
C LEU A 432 -7.34 -16.13 16.17
N PHE A 433 -7.51 -16.82 15.04
CA PHE A 433 -8.67 -16.63 14.18
C PHE A 433 -10.00 -16.97 14.85
N THR A 434 -10.00 -17.87 15.83
CA THR A 434 -11.22 -18.15 16.62
C THR A 434 -11.66 -16.96 17.50
N THR A 435 -10.83 -15.93 17.65
CA THR A 435 -11.19 -14.73 18.42
C THR A 435 -11.99 -13.70 17.63
N LEU A 436 -12.15 -13.92 16.31
CA LEU A 436 -12.93 -13.08 15.40
C LEU A 436 -14.42 -13.45 15.33
N GLU A 437 -14.86 -14.46 16.05
CA GLU A 437 -16.25 -14.96 16.07
C GLU A 437 -17.14 -14.25 17.11
#